data_0c3adbcfea6ad0c9c9c6e059b799a3d1
#
_entry.id   0c3adbcfea6ad0c9c9c6e059b799a3d1
#
_cell.length_a   1.000
_cell.length_b   1.000
_cell.length_c   1.000
_cell.angle_alpha   90.00
_cell.angle_beta   90.00
_cell.angle_gamma   90.00
#
_symmetry.space_group_name_H-M   'P 1'
#
loop_
_entity.id
_entity.type
_entity.pdbx_description
1 polymer ?
#
loop_
_entity_poly.entity_id
_entity_poly.type
_entity_poly.pdbx_seq_one_letter_code
_entity_poly.pdbx_strand_id
1 'polypeptide(L)'
;RDASSLPEGRLTLDVAATFQKLGGIWVKRSSSLQIAMELLLVSVVYASYTLGRGLVYENQVLPAHDNALDIIELERETGLLREGLLQDWFLNNLSSAVHVFNWFYILGYWPVILPTAVYLYMKNREAYYVYRTVALITLGVALVSYELYPLAPPRLVSSLGIVDTMWDYGLDEYRATAETLLYNPYAAMPSLHFALAFVVSLYFLRGGGGPILKLAMVGY
;
A
#
# COMPACT_ATOMS: atom_id res chain seq x y z
N ARG A 1 33.35 15.05 44.13
CA ARG A 1 32.49 15.96 43.32
C ARG A 1 31.83 15.10 42.27
N ASP A 2 30.56 14.79 42.57
CA ASP A 2 29.70 13.95 41.73
C ASP A 2 29.39 14.67 40.40
N ALA A 3 29.64 13.97 39.32
CA ALA A 3 29.20 14.32 37.97
C ALA A 3 28.16 13.27 37.53
N SER A 4 26.96 13.35 38.09
CA SER A 4 25.82 12.51 37.66
C SER A 4 24.53 13.27 37.86
N SER A 5 24.11 14.05 36.87
CA SER A 5 22.68 14.40 36.65
C SER A 5 22.54 15.27 35.42
N LEU A 6 22.67 14.67 34.23
CA LEU A 6 22.02 15.23 33.05
C LEU A 6 20.65 14.52 32.92
N PRO A 7 19.53 15.24 32.87
CA PRO A 7 18.25 14.64 32.59
C PRO A 7 18.26 14.15 31.14
N GLU A 8 18.20 12.85 30.93
CA GLU A 8 17.82 12.26 29.65
C GLU A 8 16.38 12.68 29.36
N GLY A 9 16.23 13.83 28.73
CA GLY A 9 15.00 14.22 28.09
C GLY A 9 14.73 13.26 26.94
N ARG A 10 14.05 12.15 27.22
CA ARG A 10 13.41 11.33 26.20
C ARG A 10 12.41 12.20 25.47
N LEU A 11 12.81 12.75 24.34
CA LEU A 11 11.92 13.16 23.26
C LEU A 11 11.33 11.89 22.62
N THR A 12 10.61 11.10 23.41
CA THR A 12 9.59 10.21 22.84
C THR A 12 8.50 11.14 22.37
N LEU A 13 8.55 11.52 21.11
CA LEU A 13 7.37 12.02 20.42
C LEU A 13 6.29 10.96 20.65
N ASP A 14 5.40 11.23 21.62
CA ASP A 14 4.24 10.40 21.85
C ASP A 14 3.27 10.66 20.71
N VAL A 15 3.60 10.02 19.59
CA VAL A 15 2.83 10.08 18.35
C VAL A 15 1.38 9.67 18.65
N ALA A 16 1.17 8.72 19.58
CA ALA A 16 -0.14 8.31 20.01
C ALA A 16 -0.91 9.44 20.72
N ALA A 17 -0.26 10.19 21.63
CA ALA A 17 -0.88 11.32 22.34
C ALA A 17 -1.18 12.49 21.39
N THR A 18 -0.34 12.72 20.39
CA THR A 18 -0.57 13.74 19.37
C THR A 18 -1.76 13.37 18.48
N PHE A 19 -1.86 12.13 18.05
CA PHE A 19 -3.00 11.64 17.28
C PHE A 19 -4.29 11.59 18.10
N GLN A 20 -4.21 11.29 19.42
CA GLN A 20 -5.35 11.33 20.34
C GLN A 20 -5.90 12.75 20.50
N LYS A 21 -5.03 13.77 20.56
CA LYS A 21 -5.45 15.19 20.59
C LYS A 21 -6.11 15.63 19.28
N LEU A 22 -5.61 15.18 18.14
CA LEU A 22 -6.22 15.45 16.83
C LEU A 22 -7.56 14.71 16.64
N GLY A 23 -7.73 13.51 17.22
CA GLY A 23 -8.97 12.73 17.17
C GLY A 23 -10.07 13.24 18.13
N GLY A 24 -9.71 13.90 19.22
CA GLY A 24 -10.64 14.31 20.29
C GLY A 24 -11.64 15.42 19.91
N ILE A 25 -11.50 16.05 18.76
CA ILE A 25 -12.39 17.14 18.32
C ILE A 25 -13.72 16.63 17.71
N TRP A 26 -13.86 15.33 17.40
CA TRP A 26 -14.96 14.81 16.58
C TRP A 26 -15.82 13.71 17.19
N VAL A 27 -15.67 13.40 18.49
CA VAL A 27 -16.45 12.33 19.15
C VAL A 27 -17.83 12.83 19.56
N LYS A 28 -18.70 13.10 18.61
CA LYS A 28 -20.16 13.13 18.79
C LYS A 28 -20.82 12.12 17.88
N ARG A 29 -21.89 11.45 18.44
CA ARG A 29 -22.71 10.43 17.79
C ARG A 29 -22.91 10.74 16.29
N SER A 30 -22.51 9.78 15.44
CA SER A 30 -22.59 9.90 13.98
C SER A 30 -23.93 10.37 13.49
N SER A 31 -24.01 11.59 12.99
CA SER A 31 -25.12 12.02 12.16
C SER A 31 -24.92 11.51 10.73
N SER A 32 -25.99 11.34 9.98
CA SER A 32 -25.92 11.02 8.54
C SER A 32 -25.03 11.99 7.77
N LEU A 33 -24.98 13.25 8.20
CA LEU A 33 -24.08 14.27 7.65
C LEU A 33 -22.59 13.92 7.85
N GLN A 34 -22.21 13.42 9.03
CA GLN A 34 -20.82 13.03 9.29
C GLN A 34 -20.41 11.84 8.41
N ILE A 35 -21.29 10.86 8.24
CA ILE A 35 -21.04 9.74 7.32
C ILE A 35 -20.85 10.25 5.90
N ALA A 36 -21.74 11.13 5.44
CA ALA A 36 -21.67 11.71 4.10
C ALA A 36 -20.35 12.50 3.88
N MET A 37 -19.93 13.29 4.87
CA MET A 37 -18.67 14.04 4.81
C MET A 37 -17.45 13.11 4.78
N GLU A 38 -17.44 12.02 5.55
CA GLU A 38 -16.36 11.03 5.52
C GLU A 38 -16.28 10.33 4.16
N LEU A 39 -17.42 9.89 3.63
CA LEU A 39 -17.47 9.26 2.31
C LEU A 39 -17.01 10.24 1.22
N LEU A 40 -17.44 11.49 1.29
CA LEU A 40 -17.03 12.53 0.35
C LEU A 40 -15.51 12.77 0.44
N LEU A 41 -14.96 12.92 1.65
CA LEU A 41 -13.52 13.11 1.86
C LEU A 41 -12.71 11.97 1.25
N VAL A 42 -13.04 10.72 1.60
CA VAL A 42 -12.33 9.55 1.09
C VAL A 42 -12.46 9.44 -0.43
N SER A 43 -13.67 9.67 -0.97
CA SER A 43 -13.91 9.64 -2.42
C SER A 43 -13.14 10.71 -3.16
N VAL A 44 -13.12 11.95 -2.66
CA VAL A 44 -12.38 13.07 -3.28
C VAL A 44 -10.88 12.79 -3.27
N VAL A 45 -10.34 12.35 -2.14
CA VAL A 45 -8.90 12.05 -2.05
C VAL A 45 -8.53 10.87 -2.95
N TYR A 46 -9.34 9.81 -2.97
CA TYR A 46 -9.09 8.67 -3.84
C TYR A 46 -9.20 9.04 -5.33
N ALA A 47 -10.19 9.84 -5.71
CA ALA A 47 -10.34 10.34 -7.07
C ALA A 47 -9.14 11.23 -7.45
N SER A 48 -8.72 12.15 -6.57
CA SER A 48 -7.54 13.00 -6.80
C SER A 48 -6.26 12.18 -6.95
N TYR A 49 -6.09 11.13 -6.13
CA TYR A 49 -4.99 10.20 -6.26
C TYR A 49 -5.01 9.48 -7.62
N THR A 50 -6.16 8.95 -8.03
CA THR A 50 -6.30 8.20 -9.29
C THR A 50 -6.04 9.10 -10.51
N LEU A 51 -6.60 10.31 -10.50
CA LEU A 51 -6.35 11.31 -11.55
C LEU A 51 -4.87 11.74 -11.58
N GLY A 52 -4.30 12.08 -10.41
CA GLY A 52 -2.90 12.47 -10.30
C GLY A 52 -1.96 11.39 -10.82
N ARG A 53 -2.20 10.13 -10.47
CA ARG A 53 -1.41 8.99 -10.95
C ARG A 53 -1.46 8.83 -12.47
N GLY A 54 -2.63 9.06 -13.09
CA GLY A 54 -2.79 8.98 -14.53
C GLY A 54 -2.12 10.14 -15.30
N LEU A 55 -2.19 11.36 -14.74
CA LEU A 55 -1.62 12.56 -15.39
C LEU A 55 -0.09 12.55 -15.45
N VAL A 56 0.55 11.87 -14.53
CA VAL A 56 2.02 11.79 -14.38
C VAL A 56 2.68 10.85 -15.42
N TYR A 57 1.89 10.07 -16.14
CA TYR A 57 2.35 8.96 -16.99
C TYR A 57 3.20 9.35 -18.20
N GLU A 58 2.84 10.42 -18.93
CA GLU A 58 3.31 10.63 -20.32
C GLU A 58 4.83 10.87 -20.46
N ASN A 59 5.49 11.44 -19.45
CA ASN A 59 6.92 11.79 -19.51
C ASN A 59 7.81 10.82 -18.70
N GLN A 60 7.27 9.73 -18.16
CA GLN A 60 7.96 8.88 -17.20
C GLN A 60 8.56 7.60 -17.76
N VAL A 61 8.31 7.27 -19.02
CA VAL A 61 8.74 5.99 -19.63
C VAL A 61 10.24 5.77 -19.51
N LEU A 62 11.05 6.71 -20.01
CA LEU A 62 12.51 6.60 -19.99
C LEU A 62 13.07 6.68 -18.55
N PRO A 63 12.74 7.70 -17.74
CA PRO A 63 13.22 7.75 -16.35
C PRO A 63 12.84 6.51 -15.54
N ALA A 64 11.66 5.94 -15.76
CA ALA A 64 11.22 4.76 -15.01
C ALA A 64 12.02 3.50 -15.35
N HIS A 65 12.42 3.36 -16.61
CA HIS A 65 13.29 2.26 -17.02
C HIS A 65 14.72 2.43 -16.48
N ASP A 66 15.27 3.64 -16.56
CA ASP A 66 16.62 3.93 -16.04
C ASP A 66 16.68 3.66 -14.53
N ASN A 67 15.71 4.17 -13.76
CA ASN A 67 15.60 3.91 -12.34
C ASN A 67 15.45 2.42 -12.02
N ALA A 68 14.73 1.66 -12.86
CA ALA A 68 14.60 0.21 -12.68
C ALA A 68 15.93 -0.52 -12.90
N LEU A 69 16.73 -0.10 -13.87
CA LEU A 69 18.06 -0.68 -14.11
C LEU A 69 18.99 -0.42 -12.93
N ASP A 70 18.95 0.77 -12.32
CA ASP A 70 19.75 1.11 -11.13
C ASP A 70 19.38 0.20 -9.93
N ILE A 71 18.07 -0.03 -9.70
CA ILE A 71 17.60 -0.94 -8.64
C ILE A 71 18.02 -2.38 -8.93
N ILE A 72 17.87 -2.86 -10.17
CA ILE A 72 18.28 -4.21 -10.58
C ILE A 72 19.79 -4.42 -10.37
N GLU A 73 20.61 -3.41 -10.66
CA GLU A 73 22.05 -3.49 -10.42
C GLU A 73 22.35 -3.62 -8.93
N LEU A 74 21.71 -2.81 -8.09
CA LEU A 74 21.83 -2.89 -6.63
C LEU A 74 21.38 -4.27 -6.10
N GLU A 75 20.26 -4.80 -6.59
CA GLU A 75 19.75 -6.13 -6.21
C GLU A 75 20.67 -7.25 -6.66
N ARG A 76 21.31 -7.11 -7.83
CA ARG A 76 22.31 -8.05 -8.33
C ARG A 76 23.57 -8.05 -7.46
N GLU A 77 24.10 -6.87 -7.12
CA GLU A 77 25.28 -6.73 -6.26
C GLU A 77 25.04 -7.28 -4.84
N THR A 78 23.83 -7.08 -4.30
CA THR A 78 23.44 -7.58 -2.97
C THR A 78 22.96 -9.02 -2.96
N GLY A 79 22.80 -9.65 -4.13
CA GLY A 79 22.28 -11.02 -4.26
C GLY A 79 20.77 -11.15 -3.97
N LEU A 80 20.04 -10.03 -3.99
CA LEU A 80 18.59 -9.98 -3.74
C LEU A 80 17.76 -10.20 -5.00
N LEU A 81 18.34 -10.10 -6.19
CA LEU A 81 17.63 -10.32 -7.46
C LEU A 81 17.22 -11.80 -7.57
N ARG A 82 16.01 -12.12 -7.15
CA ARG A 82 15.47 -13.50 -7.07
C ARG A 82 14.11 -13.67 -7.76
N GLU A 83 13.52 -12.61 -8.28
CA GLU A 83 12.17 -12.60 -8.84
C GLU A 83 12.02 -13.59 -9.98
N GLY A 84 12.94 -13.59 -10.94
CA GLY A 84 12.91 -14.51 -12.07
C GLY A 84 12.98 -15.98 -11.62
N LEU A 85 13.88 -16.32 -10.69
CA LEU A 85 14.00 -17.67 -10.16
C LEU A 85 12.74 -18.15 -9.45
N LEU A 86 12.12 -17.25 -8.66
CA LEU A 86 10.87 -17.57 -7.96
C LEU A 86 9.74 -17.76 -8.97
N GLN A 87 9.61 -16.86 -9.94
CA GLN A 87 8.56 -16.95 -10.96
C GLN A 87 8.70 -18.25 -11.76
N ASP A 88 9.89 -18.57 -12.24
CA ASP A 88 10.16 -19.79 -12.99
C ASP A 88 9.82 -21.03 -12.18
N TRP A 89 10.16 -21.05 -10.91
CA TRP A 89 9.83 -22.16 -10.03
C TRP A 89 8.32 -22.35 -9.89
N PHE A 90 7.56 -21.26 -9.66
CA PHE A 90 6.11 -21.32 -9.53
C PHE A 90 5.44 -21.72 -10.85
N LEU A 91 5.85 -21.15 -11.98
CA LEU A 91 5.28 -21.46 -13.29
C LEU A 91 5.51 -22.93 -13.67
N ASN A 92 6.69 -23.49 -13.35
CA ASN A 92 7.03 -24.86 -13.70
C ASN A 92 6.48 -25.92 -12.71
N ASN A 93 6.29 -25.57 -11.42
CA ASN A 93 5.94 -26.56 -10.41
C ASN A 93 4.53 -26.37 -9.82
N LEU A 94 4.00 -25.13 -9.82
CA LEU A 94 2.76 -24.76 -9.14
C LEU A 94 2.00 -23.68 -9.91
N SER A 95 1.81 -23.85 -11.22
CA SER A 95 1.14 -22.86 -12.07
C SER A 95 -0.26 -22.47 -11.56
N SER A 96 -1.00 -23.41 -10.97
CA SER A 96 -2.30 -23.11 -10.34
C SER A 96 -2.19 -22.12 -9.17
N ALA A 97 -1.07 -22.10 -8.45
CA ALA A 97 -0.86 -21.13 -7.37
C ALA A 97 -0.69 -19.70 -7.91
N VAL A 98 -0.12 -19.56 -9.11
CA VAL A 98 0.01 -18.25 -9.77
C VAL A 98 -1.36 -17.62 -10.01
N HIS A 99 -2.35 -18.41 -10.46
CA HIS A 99 -3.73 -17.96 -10.59
C HIS A 99 -4.31 -17.49 -9.24
N VAL A 100 -4.09 -18.29 -8.19
CA VAL A 100 -4.56 -17.92 -6.83
C VAL A 100 -3.91 -16.62 -6.36
N PHE A 101 -2.60 -16.43 -6.57
CA PHE A 101 -1.91 -15.20 -6.20
C PHE A 101 -2.39 -14.01 -7.00
N ASN A 102 -2.62 -14.16 -8.30
CA ASN A 102 -3.17 -13.09 -9.14
C ASN A 102 -4.57 -12.67 -8.67
N TRP A 103 -5.46 -13.65 -8.39
CA TRP A 103 -6.78 -13.40 -7.83
C TRP A 103 -6.71 -12.71 -6.46
N PHE A 104 -5.82 -13.18 -5.59
CA PHE A 104 -5.62 -12.59 -4.28
C PHE A 104 -5.11 -11.14 -4.39
N TYR A 105 -4.20 -10.87 -5.30
CA TYR A 105 -3.68 -9.53 -5.54
C TYR A 105 -4.79 -8.57 -6.02
N ILE A 106 -5.63 -8.99 -6.95
CA ILE A 106 -6.70 -8.14 -7.50
C ILE A 106 -7.85 -7.98 -6.49
N LEU A 107 -8.34 -9.09 -5.94
CA LEU A 107 -9.57 -9.11 -5.14
C LEU A 107 -9.32 -9.15 -3.64
N GLY A 108 -8.24 -9.75 -3.15
CA GLY A 108 -7.98 -9.94 -1.72
C GLY A 108 -7.78 -8.65 -0.93
N TYR A 109 -7.39 -7.61 -1.61
CA TYR A 109 -7.08 -6.30 -1.04
C TYR A 109 -8.34 -5.56 -0.53
N TRP A 110 -9.35 -5.38 -1.38
CA TRP A 110 -10.54 -4.60 -1.05
C TRP A 110 -11.40 -5.20 0.07
N PRO A 111 -11.66 -6.52 0.10
CA PRO A 111 -12.43 -7.17 1.17
C PRO A 111 -11.81 -7.06 2.55
N VAL A 112 -10.53 -6.74 2.66
CA VAL A 112 -9.87 -6.56 3.95
C VAL A 112 -9.85 -5.08 4.35
N ILE A 113 -9.48 -4.20 3.44
CA ILE A 113 -9.32 -2.77 3.75
C ILE A 113 -10.66 -2.08 4.03
N LEU A 114 -11.65 -2.28 3.16
CA LEU A 114 -12.95 -1.61 3.32
C LEU A 114 -13.73 -2.10 4.54
N PRO A 115 -13.91 -3.42 4.78
CA PRO A 115 -14.56 -3.87 6.01
C PRO A 115 -13.81 -3.47 7.28
N THR A 116 -12.47 -3.41 7.25
CA THR A 116 -11.69 -2.89 8.39
C THR A 116 -12.05 -1.43 8.67
N ALA A 117 -12.10 -0.57 7.65
CA ALA A 117 -12.52 0.82 7.81
C ALA A 117 -13.93 0.93 8.41
N VAL A 118 -14.90 0.16 7.89
CA VAL A 118 -16.29 0.13 8.39
C VAL A 118 -16.33 -0.38 9.83
N TYR A 119 -15.64 -1.47 10.13
CA TYR A 119 -15.56 -2.03 11.48
C TYR A 119 -15.03 -1.01 12.48
N LEU A 120 -13.91 -0.35 12.15
CA LEU A 120 -13.31 0.68 12.99
C LEU A 120 -14.26 1.88 13.16
N TYR A 121 -14.88 2.33 12.08
CA TYR A 121 -15.85 3.42 12.13
C TYR A 121 -17.02 3.12 13.06
N MET A 122 -17.50 1.88 13.12
CA MET A 122 -18.61 1.46 13.97
C MET A 122 -18.20 1.18 15.42
N LYS A 123 -17.00 0.62 15.65
CA LYS A 123 -16.61 0.10 16.95
C LYS A 123 -15.61 0.99 17.68
N ASN A 124 -14.71 1.67 16.96
CA ASN A 124 -13.66 2.50 17.56
C ASN A 124 -13.33 3.68 16.64
N ARG A 125 -14.03 4.79 16.83
CA ARG A 125 -13.87 6.00 16.03
C ARG A 125 -12.47 6.59 16.05
N GLU A 126 -11.81 6.54 17.18
CA GLU A 126 -10.44 7.06 17.31
C GLU A 126 -9.49 6.24 16.43
N ALA A 127 -9.58 4.91 16.52
CA ALA A 127 -8.80 4.02 15.65
C ALA A 127 -9.15 4.21 14.16
N TYR A 128 -10.41 4.46 13.83
CA TYR A 128 -10.82 4.78 12.46
C TYR A 128 -10.14 6.04 11.94
N TYR A 129 -10.12 7.13 12.71
CA TYR A 129 -9.48 8.37 12.26
C TYR A 129 -7.98 8.22 12.10
N VAL A 130 -7.31 7.45 12.96
CA VAL A 130 -5.89 7.11 12.79
C VAL A 130 -5.69 6.30 11.51
N TYR A 131 -6.45 5.22 11.34
CA TYR A 131 -6.40 4.35 10.16
C TYR A 131 -6.60 5.15 8.86
N ARG A 132 -7.68 5.94 8.78
CA ARG A 132 -7.97 6.81 7.64
C ARG A 132 -6.83 7.79 7.36
N THR A 133 -6.35 8.49 8.39
CA THR A 133 -5.28 9.49 8.23
C THR A 133 -3.99 8.85 7.73
N VAL A 134 -3.60 7.70 8.27
CA VAL A 134 -2.43 6.95 7.79
C VAL A 134 -2.64 6.52 6.34
N ALA A 135 -3.81 5.97 6.00
CA ALA A 135 -4.12 5.59 4.61
C ALA A 135 -4.02 6.78 3.64
N LEU A 136 -4.59 7.94 4.00
CA LEU A 136 -4.54 9.15 3.17
C LEU A 136 -3.10 9.69 3.03
N ILE A 137 -2.31 9.69 4.10
CA ILE A 137 -0.89 10.07 4.05
C ILE A 137 -0.12 9.10 3.15
N THR A 138 -0.38 7.80 3.27
CA THR A 138 0.25 6.76 2.44
C THR A 138 -0.03 7.00 0.94
N LEU A 139 -1.28 7.32 0.58
CA LEU A 139 -1.64 7.68 -0.80
C LEU A 139 -0.88 8.92 -1.27
N GLY A 140 -0.79 9.96 -0.43
CA GLY A 140 -0.06 11.18 -0.76
C GLY A 140 1.44 10.96 -0.94
N VAL A 141 2.07 10.22 -0.03
CA VAL A 141 3.50 9.85 -0.13
C VAL A 141 3.77 9.03 -1.38
N ALA A 142 2.91 8.04 -1.67
CA ALA A 142 3.05 7.23 -2.88
C ALA A 142 2.96 8.09 -4.16
N LEU A 143 1.98 9.00 -4.24
CA LEU A 143 1.84 9.88 -5.39
C LEU A 143 3.08 10.76 -5.61
N VAL A 144 3.61 11.36 -4.53
CA VAL A 144 4.87 12.13 -4.59
C VAL A 144 6.04 11.27 -5.02
N SER A 145 6.14 10.04 -4.50
CA SER A 145 7.20 9.10 -4.89
C SER A 145 7.12 8.71 -6.37
N TYR A 146 5.92 8.48 -6.90
CA TYR A 146 5.74 8.15 -8.32
C TYR A 146 6.11 9.29 -9.24
N GLU A 147 5.94 10.54 -8.79
CA GLU A 147 6.37 11.73 -9.54
C GLU A 147 7.89 11.91 -9.50
N LEU A 148 8.49 11.80 -8.32
CA LEU A 148 9.90 12.09 -8.12
C LEU A 148 10.82 10.94 -8.56
N TYR A 149 10.35 9.71 -8.45
CA TYR A 149 11.10 8.50 -8.76
C TYR A 149 10.19 7.44 -9.41
N PRO A 150 9.75 7.67 -10.64
CA PRO A 150 8.98 6.67 -11.38
C PRO A 150 9.79 5.40 -11.54
N LEU A 151 9.16 4.23 -11.38
CA LEU A 151 9.86 2.95 -11.43
C LEU A 151 9.09 1.95 -12.29
N ALA A 152 9.76 1.42 -13.32
CA ALA A 152 9.20 0.34 -14.11
C ALA A 152 9.17 -0.96 -13.29
N PRO A 153 8.03 -1.67 -13.24
CA PRO A 153 7.98 -2.97 -12.58
C PRO A 153 8.78 -4.02 -13.37
N PRO A 154 9.26 -5.09 -12.71
CA PRO A 154 10.12 -6.11 -13.34
C PRO A 154 9.59 -6.67 -14.65
N ARG A 155 8.26 -6.83 -14.81
CA ARG A 155 7.62 -7.32 -16.03
C ARG A 155 7.81 -6.42 -17.27
N LEU A 156 8.10 -5.13 -17.06
CA LEU A 156 8.35 -4.18 -18.14
C LEU A 156 9.84 -4.04 -18.49
N VAL A 157 10.71 -4.69 -17.72
CA VAL A 157 12.16 -4.71 -17.97
C VAL A 157 12.53 -5.98 -18.70
N SER A 158 12.64 -5.90 -20.03
CA SER A 158 12.83 -7.07 -20.90
C SER A 158 14.08 -7.89 -20.59
N SER A 159 15.14 -7.27 -20.03
CA SER A 159 16.38 -7.96 -19.66
C SER A 159 16.23 -8.95 -18.49
N LEU A 160 15.14 -8.89 -17.74
CA LEU A 160 14.86 -9.82 -16.64
C LEU A 160 14.14 -11.08 -17.11
N GLY A 161 13.52 -11.10 -18.31
CA GLY A 161 12.76 -12.24 -18.82
C GLY A 161 11.51 -12.60 -17.99
N ILE A 162 11.04 -11.67 -17.13
CA ILE A 162 9.88 -11.90 -16.27
C ILE A 162 8.58 -11.82 -17.07
N VAL A 163 7.75 -12.85 -16.94
CA VAL A 163 6.43 -12.94 -17.56
C VAL A 163 5.42 -12.10 -16.79
N ASP A 164 4.60 -11.31 -17.49
CA ASP A 164 3.47 -10.61 -16.86
C ASP A 164 2.32 -11.60 -16.59
N THR A 165 2.39 -12.26 -15.43
CA THR A 165 1.38 -13.25 -15.05
C THR A 165 -0.02 -12.66 -14.87
N MET A 166 -0.12 -11.37 -14.60
CA MET A 166 -1.41 -10.67 -14.51
C MET A 166 -2.04 -10.50 -15.89
N TRP A 167 -1.22 -10.28 -16.92
CA TRP A 167 -1.66 -10.19 -18.29
C TRP A 167 -1.98 -11.56 -18.89
N ASP A 168 -1.11 -12.54 -18.69
CA ASP A 168 -1.21 -13.85 -19.35
C ASP A 168 -2.21 -14.78 -18.64
N TYR A 169 -2.29 -14.69 -17.31
CA TYR A 169 -3.12 -15.56 -16.46
C TYR A 169 -4.14 -14.79 -15.62
N GLY A 170 -4.27 -13.47 -15.85
CA GLY A 170 -5.15 -12.58 -15.08
C GLY A 170 -6.57 -12.56 -15.61
N LEU A 171 -7.36 -11.68 -15.02
CA LEU A 171 -8.73 -11.43 -15.40
C LEU A 171 -8.81 -10.44 -16.56
N ASP A 172 -9.82 -10.59 -17.41
CA ASP A 172 -10.11 -9.64 -18.49
C ASP A 172 -10.37 -8.22 -17.95
N GLU A 173 -10.95 -8.11 -16.75
CA GLU A 173 -11.12 -6.84 -16.04
C GLU A 173 -9.80 -6.15 -15.71
N TYR A 174 -8.74 -6.90 -15.40
CA TYR A 174 -7.42 -6.31 -15.20
C TYR A 174 -6.88 -5.71 -16.49
N ARG A 175 -7.00 -6.43 -17.62
CA ARG A 175 -6.59 -5.93 -18.93
C ARG A 175 -7.37 -4.68 -19.31
N ALA A 176 -8.68 -4.69 -19.15
CA ALA A 176 -9.53 -3.54 -19.40
C ALA A 176 -9.14 -2.33 -18.54
N THR A 177 -8.79 -2.54 -17.26
CA THR A 177 -8.32 -1.47 -16.37
C THR A 177 -6.95 -0.94 -16.78
N ALA A 178 -6.04 -1.83 -17.17
CA ALA A 178 -4.69 -1.47 -17.60
C ALA A 178 -4.68 -0.62 -18.89
N GLU A 179 -5.71 -0.74 -19.71
CA GLU A 179 -5.89 0.04 -20.94
C GLU A 179 -6.52 1.43 -20.70
N THR A 180 -6.89 1.76 -19.45
CA THR A 180 -7.48 3.07 -19.14
C THR A 180 -6.42 4.15 -19.02
N LEU A 181 -6.78 5.39 -19.35
CA LEU A 181 -5.93 6.59 -19.18
C LEU A 181 -5.52 6.86 -17.72
N LEU A 182 -6.20 6.24 -16.76
CA LEU A 182 -5.94 6.41 -15.33
C LEU A 182 -4.94 5.38 -14.79
N TYR A 183 -4.49 4.43 -15.59
CA TYR A 183 -3.51 3.44 -15.20
C TYR A 183 -2.09 3.96 -15.47
N ASN A 184 -1.24 3.97 -14.44
CA ASN A 184 0.18 4.27 -14.57
C ASN A 184 0.99 2.99 -14.27
N PRO A 185 1.60 2.35 -15.27
CA PRO A 185 2.40 1.14 -15.09
C PRO A 185 3.73 1.40 -14.36
N TYR A 186 4.20 2.65 -14.32
CA TYR A 186 5.48 3.05 -13.70
C TYR A 186 5.35 3.45 -12.23
N ALA A 187 4.17 3.26 -11.65
CA ALA A 187 3.91 3.43 -10.22
C ALA A 187 4.21 2.13 -9.44
N ALA A 188 5.41 1.54 -9.64
CA ALA A 188 5.75 0.26 -9.04
C ALA A 188 6.10 0.37 -7.55
N MET A 189 6.81 1.43 -7.15
CA MET A 189 7.25 1.65 -5.77
C MET A 189 6.95 3.07 -5.29
N PRO A 190 6.50 3.24 -4.03
CA PRO A 190 6.17 2.22 -3.04
C PRO A 190 4.87 1.47 -3.38
N SER A 191 4.82 0.18 -3.03
CA SER A 191 3.61 -0.63 -3.24
C SER A 191 2.50 -0.23 -2.28
N LEU A 192 1.39 0.30 -2.79
CA LEU A 192 0.22 0.63 -1.99
C LEU A 192 -0.51 -0.61 -1.46
N HIS A 193 -0.49 -1.71 -2.19
CA HIS A 193 -1.04 -2.99 -1.72
C HIS A 193 -0.32 -3.41 -0.44
N PHE A 194 1.00 -3.44 -0.47
CA PHE A 194 1.81 -3.76 0.71
C PHE A 194 1.59 -2.75 1.84
N ALA A 195 1.66 -1.46 1.55
CA ALA A 195 1.59 -0.42 2.58
C ALA A 195 0.26 -0.44 3.34
N LEU A 196 -0.87 -0.55 2.64
CA LEU A 196 -2.18 -0.57 3.28
C LEU A 196 -2.48 -1.93 3.94
N ALA A 197 -2.03 -3.05 3.36
CA ALA A 197 -2.08 -4.36 4.02
C ALA A 197 -1.28 -4.33 5.34
N PHE A 198 -0.09 -3.75 5.32
CA PHE A 198 0.74 -3.59 6.51
C PHE A 198 0.05 -2.75 7.60
N VAL A 199 -0.62 -1.65 7.23
CA VAL A 199 -1.37 -0.81 8.19
C VAL A 199 -2.50 -1.59 8.86
N VAL A 200 -3.27 -2.37 8.09
CA VAL A 200 -4.33 -3.24 8.62
C VAL A 200 -3.75 -4.30 9.54
N SER A 201 -2.72 -5.00 9.08
CA SER A 201 -2.05 -6.07 9.85
C SER A 201 -1.51 -5.53 11.18
N LEU A 202 -0.84 -4.39 11.14
CA LEU A 202 -0.28 -3.75 12.33
C LEU A 202 -1.35 -3.38 13.36
N TYR A 203 -2.51 -2.91 12.93
CA TYR A 203 -3.63 -2.62 13.82
C TYR A 203 -4.11 -3.89 14.55
N PHE A 204 -4.38 -4.97 13.83
CA PHE A 204 -4.87 -6.21 14.42
C PHE A 204 -3.83 -6.94 15.27
N LEU A 205 -2.56 -6.90 14.88
CA LEU A 205 -1.46 -7.49 15.66
C LEU A 205 -1.26 -6.78 17.01
N ARG A 206 -1.41 -5.45 17.05
CA ARG A 206 -1.19 -4.67 18.28
C ARG A 206 -2.32 -4.75 19.30
N GLY A 207 -3.53 -5.08 18.95
CA GLY A 207 -4.59 -5.15 19.94
C GLY A 207 -6.00 -5.42 19.45
N GLY A 208 -6.20 -5.38 18.15
CA GLY A 208 -7.55 -5.40 17.57
C GLY A 208 -8.17 -6.79 17.36
N GLY A 209 -7.48 -7.91 17.64
CA GLY A 209 -7.99 -9.23 17.26
C GLY A 209 -7.57 -10.38 18.16
N GLY A 210 -8.35 -11.48 18.10
CA GLY A 210 -7.98 -12.75 18.71
C GLY A 210 -6.80 -13.44 18.02
N PRO A 211 -6.25 -14.52 18.59
CA PRO A 211 -5.04 -15.19 18.11
C PRO A 211 -5.14 -15.66 16.65
N ILE A 212 -6.29 -16.16 16.23
CA ILE A 212 -6.51 -16.64 14.85
C ILE A 212 -6.42 -15.46 13.86
N LEU A 213 -7.04 -14.32 14.20
CA LEU A 213 -6.98 -13.12 13.34
C LEU A 213 -5.57 -12.55 13.28
N LYS A 214 -4.83 -12.56 14.39
CA LYS A 214 -3.42 -12.16 14.42
C LYS A 214 -2.56 -13.05 13.52
N LEU A 215 -2.75 -14.36 13.58
CA LEU A 215 -2.04 -15.30 12.71
C LEU A 215 -2.36 -15.04 11.22
N ALA A 216 -3.63 -14.83 10.88
CA ALA A 216 -4.06 -14.49 9.53
C ALA A 216 -3.43 -13.19 9.01
N MET A 217 -3.26 -12.17 9.89
CA MET A 217 -2.66 -10.90 9.54
C MET A 217 -1.13 -10.95 9.37
N VAL A 218 -0.46 -11.99 9.85
CA VAL A 218 0.97 -12.21 9.57
C VAL A 218 1.17 -12.72 8.15
N GLY A 219 0.20 -13.49 7.62
CA GLY A 219 0.25 -14.02 6.25
C GLY A 219 -0.40 -13.13 5.20
N TYR A 220 -1.09 -12.08 5.61
CA TYR A 220 -1.71 -11.10 4.73
C TYR A 220 -0.73 -9.99 4.34
#